data_6fca7d6e6d620c0984a6feb1d877e8ae
#
_entry.id   6fca7d6e6d620c0984a6feb1d877e8ae
#
_cell.length_a   1.000
_cell.length_b   1.000
_cell.length_c   1.000
_cell.angle_alpha   90.00
_cell.angle_beta   90.00
_cell.angle_gamma   90.00
#
_symmetry.space_group_name_H-M   'P 1'
#
loop_
_entity.id
_entity.type
_entity.pdbx_description
1 polymer ?
#
loop_
_entity_poly.entity_id
_entity_poly.type
_entity_poly.pdbx_seq_one_letter_code
_entity_poly.pdbx_strand_id
1 'polypeptide(L)'
;VDRYFAMSWFKSFSKDILKSSAVQGGLALSIASYVRLVHLTCRFNQRRADIPERFWAEDETFICATWHGQNVILPMFWHNWRTLKILVSKHGDGEIIARLMHNLGLGTIRGSGAPKGKTEKSKEKGGAAALRAMVRALQNGASIGLTADMPPGPRRVAGLGIVTMARLSGRPILPIVATTRARLVLGNTWDKFTIPLPFNRGAIVWGDPIYVPRDADDATVESCRQQVEDALNQLTREADVMVGRGPTVSPGKPDSLTDTREVG
;
A
#
# COMPACT_ATOMS: atom_id res chain seq x y z
N VAL A 1 4.90 -29.04 -34.96
CA VAL A 1 3.50 -28.61 -34.67
C VAL A 1 3.12 -28.94 -33.24
N ASP A 2 3.59 -30.04 -32.67
CA ASP A 2 3.14 -30.52 -31.35
C ASP A 2 3.67 -29.76 -30.12
N ARG A 3 4.83 -29.12 -30.22
CA ARG A 3 5.39 -28.32 -29.10
C ARG A 3 4.62 -27.01 -28.80
N TYR A 4 4.09 -26.37 -29.84
CA TYR A 4 3.30 -25.13 -29.69
C TYR A 4 1.90 -25.45 -29.12
N PHE A 5 1.32 -26.56 -29.49
CA PHE A 5 -0.01 -26.98 -28.99
C PHE A 5 0.05 -27.38 -27.49
N ALA A 6 1.08 -28.15 -27.11
CA ALA A 6 1.30 -28.55 -25.71
C ALA A 6 1.56 -27.34 -24.80
N MET A 7 2.34 -26.35 -25.26
CA MET A 7 2.67 -25.13 -24.51
C MET A 7 1.47 -24.18 -24.38
N SER A 8 0.57 -24.16 -25.37
CA SER A 8 -0.70 -23.41 -25.32
C SER A 8 -1.69 -24.05 -24.34
N TRP A 9 -1.79 -25.38 -24.34
CA TRP A 9 -2.66 -26.16 -23.46
C TRP A 9 -2.20 -26.05 -21.99
N PHE A 10 -0.90 -26.16 -21.71
CA PHE A 10 -0.33 -25.94 -20.37
C PHE A 10 -0.58 -24.52 -19.85
N LYS A 11 -0.47 -23.48 -20.69
CA LYS A 11 -0.77 -22.08 -20.33
C LYS A 11 -2.27 -21.85 -20.05
N SER A 12 -3.16 -22.55 -20.76
CA SER A 12 -4.60 -22.47 -20.53
C SER A 12 -4.98 -23.23 -19.25
N PHE A 13 -4.49 -24.45 -19.07
CA PHE A 13 -4.75 -25.28 -17.91
C PHE A 13 -4.24 -24.64 -16.60
N SER A 14 -3.06 -24.03 -16.62
CA SER A 14 -2.53 -23.29 -15.46
C SER A 14 -3.36 -22.05 -15.09
N LYS A 15 -3.93 -21.35 -16.07
CA LYS A 15 -4.83 -20.21 -15.84
C LYS A 15 -6.17 -20.62 -15.24
N ASP A 16 -6.70 -21.76 -15.64
CA ASP A 16 -7.99 -22.25 -15.13
C ASP A 16 -7.86 -22.82 -13.72
N ILE A 17 -6.75 -23.48 -13.40
CA ILE A 17 -6.42 -23.91 -12.04
C ILE A 17 -6.29 -22.69 -11.11
N LEU A 18 -5.60 -21.63 -11.54
CA LEU A 18 -5.45 -20.39 -10.75
C LEU A 18 -6.77 -19.63 -10.55
N LYS A 19 -7.80 -19.89 -11.37
CA LYS A 19 -9.16 -19.35 -11.20
C LYS A 19 -10.02 -20.17 -10.25
N SER A 20 -9.61 -21.40 -9.92
CA SER A 20 -10.32 -22.22 -8.95
C SER A 20 -10.39 -21.55 -7.59
N SER A 21 -11.60 -21.48 -7.02
CA SER A 21 -11.84 -20.89 -5.69
C SER A 21 -11.02 -21.58 -4.59
N ALA A 22 -10.82 -22.89 -4.69
CA ALA A 22 -10.02 -23.66 -3.74
C ALA A 22 -8.53 -23.28 -3.82
N VAL A 23 -7.99 -23.16 -5.04
CA VAL A 23 -6.59 -22.76 -5.25
C VAL A 23 -6.33 -21.34 -4.78
N GLN A 24 -7.23 -20.42 -5.10
CA GLN A 24 -7.14 -19.03 -4.62
C GLN A 24 -7.23 -18.95 -3.09
N GLY A 25 -8.12 -19.72 -2.48
CA GLY A 25 -8.22 -19.84 -1.03
C GLY A 25 -6.96 -20.40 -0.37
N GLY A 26 -6.41 -21.48 -0.91
CA GLY A 26 -5.17 -22.08 -0.46
C GLY A 26 -3.97 -21.13 -0.57
N LEU A 27 -3.85 -20.42 -1.71
CA LEU A 27 -2.80 -19.44 -1.92
C LEU A 27 -2.92 -18.25 -0.95
N ALA A 28 -4.13 -17.70 -0.78
CA ALA A 28 -4.38 -16.60 0.16
C ALA A 28 -4.06 -17.03 1.61
N LEU A 29 -4.40 -18.26 2.01
CA LEU A 29 -4.08 -18.79 3.32
C LEU A 29 -2.57 -18.98 3.51
N SER A 30 -1.87 -19.49 2.50
CA SER A 30 -0.41 -19.67 2.53
C SER A 30 0.32 -18.32 2.68
N ILE A 31 -0.11 -17.30 1.93
CA ILE A 31 0.45 -15.95 2.04
C ILE A 31 0.14 -15.36 3.43
N ALA A 32 -1.09 -15.51 3.94
CA ALA A 32 -1.45 -15.05 5.28
C ALA A 32 -0.61 -15.72 6.37
N SER A 33 -0.38 -17.03 6.24
CA SER A 33 0.47 -17.80 7.16
C SER A 33 1.92 -17.33 7.11
N TYR A 34 2.43 -17.04 5.92
CA TYR A 34 3.77 -16.47 5.75
C TYR A 34 3.89 -15.08 6.41
N VAL A 35 2.91 -14.20 6.19
CA VAL A 35 2.89 -12.86 6.80
C VAL A 35 2.87 -12.97 8.34
N ARG A 36 2.09 -13.90 8.90
CA ARG A 36 2.07 -14.18 10.33
C ARG A 36 3.42 -14.73 10.82
N LEU A 37 4.02 -15.64 10.08
CA LEU A 37 5.36 -16.18 10.41
C LEU A 37 6.39 -15.05 10.48
N VAL A 38 6.43 -14.16 9.49
CA VAL A 38 7.31 -12.98 9.51
C VAL A 38 7.04 -12.11 10.72
N HIS A 39 5.77 -11.82 11.01
CA HIS A 39 5.41 -11.00 12.18
C HIS A 39 5.86 -11.62 13.50
N LEU A 40 5.66 -12.93 13.67
CA LEU A 40 6.00 -13.66 14.91
C LEU A 40 7.50 -13.84 15.10
N THR A 41 8.27 -13.94 14.02
CA THR A 41 9.70 -14.26 14.07
C THR A 41 10.61 -13.04 13.94
N CYS A 42 10.09 -11.91 13.49
CA CYS A 42 10.84 -10.65 13.39
C CYS A 42 10.63 -9.79 14.63
N ARG A 43 11.69 -9.11 15.04
CA ARG A 43 11.61 -8.10 16.11
C ARG A 43 11.35 -6.73 15.49
N PHE A 44 10.12 -6.26 15.62
CA PHE A 44 9.71 -4.96 15.10
C PHE A 44 9.82 -3.87 16.17
N ASN A 45 10.59 -2.82 15.86
CA ASN A 45 10.58 -1.58 16.61
C ASN A 45 9.57 -0.62 15.98
N GLN A 46 8.70 -0.04 16.80
CA GLN A 46 7.73 0.95 16.35
C GLN A 46 8.15 2.34 16.81
N ARG A 47 7.97 3.34 15.94
CA ARG A 47 8.09 4.75 16.26
C ARG A 47 6.77 5.46 16.04
N ARG A 48 6.44 6.37 16.95
CA ARG A 48 5.23 7.19 16.94
C ARG A 48 3.94 6.35 16.90
N ALA A 49 3.93 5.20 17.58
CA ALA A 49 2.74 4.36 17.73
C ALA A 49 1.62 5.07 18.51
N ASP A 50 1.97 6.05 19.34
CA ASP A 50 1.03 6.92 20.06
C ASP A 50 0.12 7.73 19.13
N ILE A 51 0.54 8.00 17.89
CA ILE A 51 -0.27 8.74 16.91
C ILE A 51 -1.55 7.98 16.56
N PRO A 52 -1.49 6.76 15.98
CA PRO A 52 -2.72 6.03 15.68
C PRO A 52 -3.49 5.62 16.94
N GLU A 53 -2.80 5.40 18.08
CA GLU A 53 -3.45 5.05 19.35
C GLU A 53 -4.40 6.15 19.83
N ARG A 54 -4.05 7.44 19.66
CA ARG A 54 -4.95 8.56 19.96
C ARG A 54 -6.22 8.52 19.14
N PHE A 55 -6.12 8.32 17.82
CA PHE A 55 -7.30 8.19 16.95
C PHE A 55 -8.17 7.00 17.33
N TRP A 56 -7.55 5.88 17.70
CA TRP A 56 -8.29 4.70 18.16
C TRP A 56 -8.95 4.91 19.50
N ALA A 57 -8.33 5.62 20.43
CA ALA A 57 -8.90 5.94 21.75
C ALA A 57 -10.12 6.88 21.62
N GLU A 58 -10.10 7.81 20.67
CA GLU A 58 -11.16 8.78 20.40
C GLU A 58 -12.24 8.27 19.44
N ASP A 59 -12.17 6.99 19.02
CA ASP A 59 -13.06 6.37 18.02
C ASP A 59 -13.05 7.08 16.66
N GLU A 60 -11.95 7.73 16.33
CA GLU A 60 -11.79 8.45 15.08
C GLU A 60 -11.22 7.59 13.96
N THR A 61 -11.75 7.79 12.76
CA THR A 61 -11.26 7.12 11.55
C THR A 61 -10.23 7.98 10.82
N PHE A 62 -9.32 7.32 10.13
CA PHE A 62 -8.29 7.97 9.33
C PHE A 62 -7.97 7.18 8.06
N ILE A 63 -7.24 7.80 7.15
CA ILE A 63 -6.73 7.20 5.92
C ILE A 63 -5.29 6.78 6.17
N CYS A 64 -5.04 5.47 6.21
CA CYS A 64 -3.70 4.92 6.37
C CYS A 64 -3.01 4.91 4.99
N ALA A 65 -1.98 5.73 4.81
CA ALA A 65 -1.22 5.86 3.57
C ALA A 65 0.09 5.07 3.63
N THR A 66 0.39 4.31 2.59
CA THR A 66 1.67 3.59 2.45
C THR A 66 2.09 3.50 0.99
N TRP A 67 3.35 3.06 0.73
CA TRP A 67 3.79 2.72 -0.61
C TRP A 67 3.36 1.30 -1.01
N HIS A 68 2.98 1.12 -2.29
CA HIS A 68 2.51 -0.17 -2.81
C HIS A 68 3.56 -1.27 -2.61
N GLY A 69 4.81 -0.98 -2.87
CA GLY A 69 5.90 -1.96 -2.75
C GLY A 69 6.31 -2.33 -1.32
N GLN A 70 5.69 -1.76 -0.26
CA GLN A 70 6.11 -1.94 1.14
C GLN A 70 4.95 -2.28 2.10
N ASN A 71 3.81 -2.73 1.59
CA ASN A 71 2.58 -2.89 2.38
C ASN A 71 2.34 -4.28 2.98
N VAL A 72 3.16 -5.29 2.64
CA VAL A 72 2.91 -6.72 2.95
C VAL A 72 2.69 -7.00 4.43
N ILE A 73 3.49 -6.40 5.31
CA ILE A 73 3.45 -6.69 6.75
C ILE A 73 2.53 -5.75 7.55
N LEU A 74 2.11 -4.64 6.94
CA LEU A 74 1.30 -3.61 7.63
C LEU A 74 -0.01 -4.14 8.23
N PRO A 75 -0.73 -5.08 7.61
CA PRO A 75 -1.94 -5.67 8.20
C PRO A 75 -1.76 -6.20 9.62
N MET A 76 -0.56 -6.67 9.97
CA MET A 76 -0.26 -7.26 11.27
C MET A 76 -0.12 -6.24 12.40
N PHE A 77 -0.06 -4.94 12.08
CA PHE A 77 0.07 -3.84 13.04
C PHE A 77 -1.22 -3.05 13.22
N TRP A 78 -2.32 -3.56 12.65
CA TRP A 78 -3.65 -3.01 12.87
C TRP A 78 -4.34 -3.72 14.04
N HIS A 79 -4.97 -2.94 14.93
CA HIS A 79 -5.72 -3.53 16.03
C HIS A 79 -7.02 -4.20 15.53
N ASN A 80 -7.20 -5.49 15.80
CA ASN A 80 -8.32 -6.29 15.31
C ASN A 80 -9.71 -5.79 15.73
N TRP A 81 -9.79 -5.00 16.80
CA TRP A 81 -11.05 -4.41 17.29
C TRP A 81 -11.47 -3.14 16.55
N ARG A 82 -10.61 -2.62 15.66
CA ARG A 82 -10.91 -1.47 14.81
C ARG A 82 -11.08 -1.92 13.36
N THR A 83 -12.11 -1.41 12.69
CA THR A 83 -12.36 -1.77 11.30
C THR A 83 -11.42 -1.04 10.36
N LEU A 84 -10.60 -1.79 9.63
CA LEU A 84 -9.82 -1.30 8.50
C LEU A 84 -10.31 -1.95 7.21
N LYS A 85 -10.54 -1.16 6.18
CA LYS A 85 -10.89 -1.64 4.84
C LYS A 85 -9.84 -1.25 3.82
N ILE A 86 -9.43 -2.20 3.00
CA ILE A 86 -8.43 -2.01 1.94
C ILE A 86 -9.13 -1.96 0.58
N LEU A 87 -8.74 -1.03 -0.27
CA LEU A 87 -9.22 -0.99 -1.65
C LEU A 87 -8.57 -2.12 -2.46
N VAL A 88 -9.39 -2.99 -3.05
CA VAL A 88 -8.92 -4.14 -3.83
C VAL A 88 -9.58 -4.14 -5.20
N SER A 89 -8.81 -4.45 -6.25
CA SER A 89 -9.31 -4.55 -7.62
C SER A 89 -10.46 -5.57 -7.73
N LYS A 90 -11.43 -5.28 -8.62
CA LYS A 90 -12.50 -6.24 -8.98
C LYS A 90 -12.02 -7.34 -9.94
N HIS A 91 -10.84 -7.19 -10.53
CA HIS A 91 -10.35 -8.02 -11.62
C HIS A 91 -8.97 -8.61 -11.31
N GLY A 92 -8.63 -9.68 -12.01
CA GLY A 92 -7.33 -10.34 -11.91
C GLY A 92 -7.11 -10.96 -10.52
N ASP A 93 -5.96 -10.65 -9.93
CA ASP A 93 -5.54 -11.21 -8.64
C ASP A 93 -6.27 -10.60 -7.42
N GLY A 94 -7.20 -9.65 -7.67
CA GLY A 94 -7.95 -8.98 -6.62
C GLY A 94 -8.76 -9.93 -5.73
N GLU A 95 -9.19 -11.09 -6.22
CA GLU A 95 -9.88 -12.08 -5.39
C GLU A 95 -8.93 -12.73 -4.37
N ILE A 96 -7.73 -13.05 -4.78
CA ILE A 96 -6.70 -13.61 -3.88
C ILE A 96 -6.35 -12.60 -2.79
N ILE A 97 -6.18 -11.32 -3.18
CA ILE A 97 -5.90 -10.24 -2.22
C ILE A 97 -7.06 -10.01 -1.26
N ALA A 98 -8.32 -10.07 -1.74
CA ALA A 98 -9.47 -9.93 -0.87
C ALA A 98 -9.57 -11.05 0.17
N ARG A 99 -9.32 -12.30 -0.24
CA ARG A 99 -9.25 -13.46 0.67
C ARG A 99 -8.07 -13.36 1.63
N LEU A 100 -6.92 -12.87 1.16
CA LEU A 100 -5.75 -12.61 2.00
C LEU A 100 -6.09 -11.59 3.09
N MET A 101 -6.68 -10.45 2.73
CA MET A 101 -7.09 -9.43 3.70
C MET A 101 -8.10 -9.98 4.71
N HIS A 102 -9.08 -10.74 4.25
CA HIS A 102 -10.04 -11.42 5.13
C HIS A 102 -9.33 -12.37 6.11
N ASN A 103 -8.41 -13.21 5.62
CA ASN A 103 -7.62 -14.12 6.45
C ASN A 103 -6.75 -13.37 7.49
N LEU A 104 -6.38 -12.12 7.22
CA LEU A 104 -5.63 -11.25 8.14
C LEU A 104 -6.55 -10.39 9.04
N GLY A 105 -7.88 -10.58 8.97
CA GLY A 105 -8.84 -9.86 9.81
C GLY A 105 -9.24 -8.49 9.28
N LEU A 106 -8.93 -8.16 8.02
CA LEU A 106 -9.24 -6.88 7.41
C LEU A 106 -10.43 -6.96 6.45
N GLY A 107 -11.20 -5.86 6.39
CA GLY A 107 -12.25 -5.67 5.41
C GLY A 107 -11.71 -5.25 4.04
N THR A 108 -12.54 -5.38 3.01
CA THR A 108 -12.19 -4.91 1.66
C THR A 108 -13.30 -4.09 1.03
N ILE A 109 -12.91 -3.09 0.23
CA ILE A 109 -13.78 -2.38 -0.69
C ILE A 109 -13.38 -2.79 -2.10
N ARG A 110 -14.34 -3.36 -2.84
CA ARG A 110 -14.10 -3.80 -4.23
C ARG A 110 -14.30 -2.62 -5.16
N GLY A 111 -13.22 -2.12 -5.73
CA GLY A 111 -13.24 -0.97 -6.64
C GLY A 111 -11.94 -0.84 -7.41
N SER A 112 -11.89 0.13 -8.31
CA SER A 112 -10.77 0.50 -9.17
C SER A 112 -10.28 -0.54 -10.18
N GLY A 113 -9.65 -0.01 -11.22
CA GLY A 113 -9.14 -0.80 -12.34
C GLY A 113 -10.26 -1.18 -13.31
N ALA A 114 -10.46 -0.35 -14.32
CA ALA A 114 -11.15 -0.85 -15.49
C ALA A 114 -10.30 -1.98 -16.10
N PRO A 115 -10.91 -3.08 -16.60
CA PRO A 115 -10.20 -4.08 -17.36
C PRO A 115 -9.40 -3.44 -18.50
N LYS A 116 -8.25 -4.02 -18.84
CA LYS A 116 -7.52 -3.65 -20.07
C LYS A 116 -8.52 -3.61 -21.24
N GLY A 117 -8.61 -2.46 -21.93
CA GLY A 117 -9.49 -2.29 -23.10
C GLY A 117 -10.81 -1.53 -22.85
N LYS A 118 -11.14 -1.09 -21.63
CA LYS A 118 -12.29 -0.18 -21.40
C LYS A 118 -11.91 1.29 -21.61
N THR A 119 -12.91 2.08 -22.06
CA THR A 119 -12.77 3.52 -22.29
C THR A 119 -12.41 4.29 -21.03
N GLU A 120 -11.76 5.44 -21.14
CA GLU A 120 -11.41 6.33 -20.01
C GLU A 120 -12.63 6.68 -19.15
N LYS A 121 -13.80 6.99 -19.76
CA LYS A 121 -15.06 7.22 -19.04
C LYS A 121 -15.47 6.06 -18.13
N SER A 122 -15.17 4.81 -18.51
CA SER A 122 -15.48 3.64 -17.69
C SER A 122 -14.52 3.49 -16.51
N LYS A 123 -13.26 3.90 -16.67
CA LYS A 123 -12.24 3.95 -15.61
C LYS A 123 -12.59 5.02 -14.57
N GLU A 124 -12.96 6.22 -15.03
CA GLU A 124 -13.40 7.33 -14.18
C GLU A 124 -14.63 6.97 -13.34
N LYS A 125 -15.66 6.36 -13.96
CA LYS A 125 -16.86 5.91 -13.22
C LYS A 125 -16.54 4.87 -12.15
N GLY A 126 -15.65 3.93 -12.43
CA GLY A 126 -15.20 2.92 -11.48
C GLY A 126 -14.43 3.53 -10.29
N GLY A 127 -13.54 4.47 -10.57
CA GLY A 127 -12.79 5.23 -9.57
C GLY A 127 -13.69 6.08 -8.67
N ALA A 128 -14.60 6.81 -9.25
CA ALA A 128 -15.56 7.63 -8.50
C ALA A 128 -16.49 6.80 -7.59
N ALA A 129 -16.91 5.62 -8.03
CA ALA A 129 -17.73 4.72 -7.20
C ALA A 129 -16.93 4.17 -6.02
N ALA A 130 -15.67 3.78 -6.24
CA ALA A 130 -14.78 3.32 -5.19
C ALA A 130 -14.49 4.44 -4.18
N LEU A 131 -14.21 5.66 -4.64
CA LEU A 131 -13.99 6.82 -3.80
C LEU A 131 -15.21 7.10 -2.90
N ARG A 132 -16.42 7.12 -3.46
CA ARG A 132 -17.65 7.29 -2.67
C ARG A 132 -17.84 6.18 -1.64
N ALA A 133 -17.49 4.93 -1.97
CA ALA A 133 -17.57 3.82 -1.03
C ALA A 133 -16.57 3.96 0.12
N MET A 134 -15.35 4.42 -0.15
CA MET A 134 -14.33 4.67 0.85
C MET A 134 -14.71 5.84 1.78
N VAL A 135 -15.19 6.96 1.23
CA VAL A 135 -15.68 8.11 2.01
C VAL A 135 -16.82 7.69 2.95
N ARG A 136 -17.79 6.93 2.45
CA ARG A 136 -18.87 6.39 3.29
C ARG A 136 -18.36 5.44 4.38
N ALA A 137 -17.34 4.63 4.09
CA ALA A 137 -16.76 3.74 5.08
C ALA A 137 -16.09 4.53 6.22
N LEU A 138 -15.33 5.60 5.88
CA LEU A 138 -14.76 6.52 6.86
C LEU A 138 -15.81 7.18 7.75
N GLN A 139 -16.94 7.61 7.17
CA GLN A 139 -18.05 8.20 7.91
C GLN A 139 -18.77 7.20 8.82
N ASN A 140 -18.72 5.90 8.49
CA ASN A 140 -19.37 4.82 9.22
C ASN A 140 -18.39 4.07 10.17
N GLY A 141 -17.32 4.70 10.62
CA GLY A 141 -16.42 4.15 11.65
C GLY A 141 -15.37 3.17 11.13
N ALA A 142 -15.15 3.06 9.81
CA ALA A 142 -14.09 2.23 9.25
C ALA A 142 -12.95 3.09 8.70
N SER A 143 -11.73 2.90 9.18
CA SER A 143 -10.53 3.47 8.56
C SER A 143 -10.26 2.85 7.19
N ILE A 144 -9.53 3.54 6.34
CA ILE A 144 -9.20 3.08 4.99
C ILE A 144 -7.69 2.95 4.85
N GLY A 145 -7.22 1.77 4.44
CA GLY A 145 -5.85 1.57 3.98
C GLY A 145 -5.74 1.75 2.47
N LEU A 146 -4.83 2.60 2.05
CA LEU A 146 -4.62 2.93 0.64
C LEU A 146 -3.14 3.08 0.33
N THR A 147 -2.71 2.59 -0.83
CA THR A 147 -1.39 2.89 -1.37
C THR A 147 -1.39 4.26 -2.02
N ALA A 148 -0.40 5.08 -1.69
CA ALA A 148 -0.31 6.45 -2.19
C ALA A 148 0.12 6.49 -3.66
N ASP A 149 0.95 5.53 -4.09
CA ASP A 149 1.35 5.32 -5.48
C ASP A 149 0.48 4.25 -6.15
N MET A 150 0.27 4.35 -7.46
CA MET A 150 -0.57 3.44 -8.23
C MET A 150 0.04 3.08 -9.60
N PRO A 151 -0.10 1.79 -10.04
CA PRO A 151 0.31 1.41 -11.38
C PRO A 151 -0.57 2.08 -12.46
N PRO A 152 -0.03 2.47 -13.62
CA PRO A 152 1.34 2.33 -14.08
C PRO A 152 2.24 3.53 -13.73
N GLY A 153 1.90 4.31 -12.71
CA GLY A 153 2.62 5.52 -12.34
C GLY A 153 4.05 5.27 -11.87
N PRO A 154 4.82 6.34 -11.68
CA PRO A 154 6.15 6.23 -11.13
C PRO A 154 6.09 5.75 -9.67
N ARG A 155 7.06 4.93 -9.31
CA ARG A 155 7.22 4.43 -7.95
C ARG A 155 7.44 5.58 -6.97
N ARG A 156 6.74 5.53 -5.84
CA ARG A 156 6.88 6.51 -4.74
C ARG A 156 6.55 7.95 -5.15
N VAL A 157 5.58 8.08 -6.02
CA VAL A 157 4.95 9.36 -6.34
C VAL A 157 3.49 9.24 -5.94
N ALA A 158 3.06 10.09 -5.01
CA ALA A 158 1.71 10.06 -4.50
C ALA A 158 0.70 10.57 -5.54
N GLY A 159 -0.41 9.84 -5.68
CA GLY A 159 -1.51 10.25 -6.55
C GLY A 159 -2.51 11.17 -5.83
N LEU A 160 -3.25 11.97 -6.60
CA LEU A 160 -4.29 12.87 -6.08
C LEU A 160 -5.46 12.14 -5.38
N GLY A 161 -5.66 10.86 -5.64
CA GLY A 161 -6.79 10.09 -5.12
C GLY A 161 -6.88 10.05 -3.59
N ILE A 162 -5.73 9.94 -2.91
CA ILE A 162 -5.68 9.89 -1.45
C ILE A 162 -6.02 11.25 -0.82
N VAL A 163 -5.53 12.34 -1.42
CA VAL A 163 -5.81 13.72 -0.97
C VAL A 163 -7.27 14.10 -1.24
N THR A 164 -7.80 13.69 -2.41
CA THR A 164 -9.21 13.88 -2.74
C THR A 164 -10.12 13.15 -1.74
N MET A 165 -9.75 11.94 -1.34
CA MET A 165 -10.50 11.19 -0.32
C MET A 165 -10.47 11.91 1.03
N ALA A 166 -9.31 12.41 1.47
CA ALA A 166 -9.18 13.17 2.71
C ALA A 166 -10.02 14.45 2.68
N ARG A 167 -9.96 15.23 1.59
CA ARG A 167 -10.77 16.42 1.39
C ARG A 167 -12.28 16.14 1.49
N LEU A 168 -12.75 15.09 0.81
CA LEU A 168 -14.18 14.74 0.78
C LEU A 168 -14.68 14.13 2.08
N SER A 169 -13.87 13.36 2.79
CA SER A 169 -14.26 12.73 4.05
C SER A 169 -14.06 13.64 5.26
N GLY A 170 -13.14 14.60 5.17
CA GLY A 170 -12.68 15.43 6.30
C GLY A 170 -11.82 14.63 7.29
N ARG A 171 -11.35 13.43 6.92
CA ARG A 171 -10.50 12.58 7.75
C ARG A 171 -9.03 12.75 7.38
N PRO A 172 -8.11 12.75 8.36
CA PRO A 172 -6.69 12.92 8.09
C PRO A 172 -6.08 11.72 7.39
N ILE A 173 -4.96 11.97 6.72
CA ILE A 173 -4.07 10.94 6.18
C ILE A 173 -2.98 10.69 7.20
N LEU A 174 -2.83 9.45 7.67
CA LEU A 174 -1.72 9.01 8.50
C LEU A 174 -0.74 8.19 7.64
N PRO A 175 0.43 8.73 7.32
CA PRO A 175 1.47 7.99 6.63
C PRO A 175 2.04 6.89 7.54
N ILE A 176 2.27 5.71 6.96
CA ILE A 176 2.91 4.59 7.65
C ILE A 176 3.85 3.85 6.71
N VAL A 177 4.99 3.46 7.24
CA VAL A 177 5.97 2.63 6.54
C VAL A 177 6.39 1.46 7.42
N ALA A 178 6.47 0.30 6.79
CA ALA A 178 7.04 -0.90 7.38
C ALA A 178 8.21 -1.40 6.54
N THR A 179 9.28 -1.84 7.19
CA THR A 179 10.43 -2.45 6.53
C THR A 179 11.06 -3.53 7.38
N THR A 180 11.87 -4.39 6.75
CA THR A 180 12.73 -5.36 7.44
C THR A 180 14.16 -5.25 6.91
N ARG A 181 15.16 -5.60 7.75
CA ARG A 181 16.56 -5.57 7.34
C ARG A 181 16.81 -6.54 6.20
N ALA A 182 16.46 -7.82 6.40
CA ALA A 182 16.52 -8.84 5.36
C ALA A 182 15.18 -8.88 4.62
N ARG A 183 15.23 -8.67 3.32
CA ARG A 183 14.07 -8.63 2.43
C ARG A 183 14.46 -8.98 1.01
N LEU A 184 13.56 -9.60 0.27
CA LEU A 184 13.69 -9.82 -1.16
C LEU A 184 12.98 -8.67 -1.89
N VAL A 185 13.68 -8.02 -2.81
CA VAL A 185 13.12 -6.96 -3.66
C VAL A 185 12.92 -7.51 -5.06
N LEU A 186 11.69 -7.49 -5.55
CA LEU A 186 11.36 -7.94 -6.89
C LEU A 186 11.74 -6.82 -7.89
N GLY A 187 12.94 -6.92 -8.44
CA GLY A 187 13.52 -5.89 -9.31
C GLY A 187 12.74 -5.60 -10.59
N ASN A 188 11.94 -6.54 -11.06
CA ASN A 188 11.16 -6.45 -12.31
C ASN A 188 9.75 -5.90 -12.12
N THR A 189 9.31 -5.59 -10.89
CA THR A 189 8.03 -4.93 -10.65
C THR A 189 8.19 -3.41 -10.68
N TRP A 190 7.15 -2.69 -11.13
CA TRP A 190 7.17 -1.23 -11.23
C TRP A 190 7.41 -0.55 -9.87
N ASP A 191 6.89 -1.15 -8.78
CA ASP A 191 6.93 -0.67 -7.41
C ASP A 191 8.15 -1.19 -6.61
N LYS A 192 8.99 -2.04 -7.22
CA LYS A 192 10.05 -2.78 -6.53
C LYS A 192 9.52 -3.49 -5.29
N PHE A 193 8.45 -4.27 -5.49
CA PHE A 193 7.73 -4.97 -4.43
C PHE A 193 8.69 -5.73 -3.49
N THR A 194 8.45 -5.57 -2.21
CA THR A 194 9.36 -6.04 -1.16
C THR A 194 8.71 -7.13 -0.34
N ILE A 195 9.34 -8.31 -0.30
CA ILE A 195 8.93 -9.45 0.51
C ILE A 195 9.84 -9.48 1.76
N PRO A 196 9.30 -9.21 2.95
CA PRO A 196 10.06 -9.29 4.20
C PRO A 196 10.43 -10.75 4.49
N LEU A 197 11.66 -11.00 4.95
CA LEU A 197 12.10 -12.34 5.34
C LEU A 197 11.89 -12.58 6.85
N PRO A 198 11.63 -13.82 7.30
CA PRO A 198 11.46 -14.15 8.72
C PRO A 198 12.79 -14.10 9.50
N PHE A 199 12.73 -14.20 10.85
CA PHE A 199 13.87 -14.27 11.78
C PHE A 199 14.83 -13.08 11.69
N ASN A 200 14.27 -11.85 11.66
CA ASN A 200 15.07 -10.69 11.39
C ASN A 200 14.57 -9.44 12.17
N ARG A 201 15.14 -8.27 11.89
CA ARG A 201 14.73 -7.00 12.51
C ARG A 201 13.81 -6.25 11.56
N GLY A 202 12.75 -5.66 12.11
CA GLY A 202 11.83 -4.81 11.39
C GLY A 202 11.65 -3.45 12.06
N ALA A 203 11.12 -2.51 11.32
CA ALA A 203 10.71 -1.19 11.80
C ALA A 203 9.35 -0.83 11.24
N ILE A 204 8.54 -0.20 12.09
CA ILE A 204 7.29 0.44 11.74
C ILE A 204 7.41 1.90 12.17
N VAL A 205 7.12 2.80 11.25
CA VAL A 205 7.21 4.24 11.52
C VAL A 205 5.91 4.90 11.07
N TRP A 206 5.22 5.54 12.01
CA TRP A 206 4.06 6.36 11.74
C TRP A 206 4.47 7.80 11.50
N GLY A 207 3.78 8.50 10.62
CA GLY A 207 3.95 9.92 10.36
C GLY A 207 2.86 10.75 11.03
N ASP A 208 3.10 12.05 11.10
CA ASP A 208 2.12 13.00 11.59
C ASP A 208 0.89 13.04 10.68
N PRO A 209 -0.31 13.30 11.23
CA PRO A 209 -1.54 13.37 10.47
C PRO A 209 -1.52 14.57 9.51
N ILE A 210 -1.87 14.34 8.25
CA ILE A 210 -1.98 15.35 7.20
C ILE A 210 -3.47 15.63 6.98
N TYR A 211 -3.89 16.86 7.26
CA TYR A 211 -5.26 17.32 7.07
C TYR A 211 -5.40 18.08 5.75
N VAL A 212 -6.46 17.79 5.02
CA VAL A 212 -6.78 18.48 3.76
C VAL A 212 -8.05 19.32 3.97
N PRO A 213 -7.98 20.63 3.83
CA PRO A 213 -9.17 21.50 3.95
C PRO A 213 -10.24 21.10 2.94
N ARG A 214 -11.51 21.17 3.33
CA ARG A 214 -12.64 20.84 2.46
C ARG A 214 -12.80 21.80 1.28
N ASP A 215 -12.44 23.04 1.50
CA ASP A 215 -12.45 24.14 0.55
C ASP A 215 -11.10 24.35 -0.17
N ALA A 216 -10.18 23.37 -0.03
CA ALA A 216 -8.86 23.43 -0.67
C ALA A 216 -9.00 23.62 -2.18
N ASP A 217 -8.31 24.61 -2.71
CA ASP A 217 -8.11 24.83 -4.13
C ASP A 217 -7.10 23.81 -4.73
N ASP A 218 -6.91 23.82 -6.02
CA ASP A 218 -6.04 22.87 -6.70
C ASP A 218 -4.56 23.00 -6.26
N ALA A 219 -4.10 24.22 -5.93
CA ALA A 219 -2.75 24.45 -5.44
C ALA A 219 -2.56 23.86 -4.03
N THR A 220 -3.54 24.02 -3.15
CA THR A 220 -3.56 23.43 -1.80
C THR A 220 -3.63 21.91 -1.87
N VAL A 221 -4.45 21.36 -2.75
CA VAL A 221 -4.56 19.91 -2.99
C VAL A 221 -3.23 19.34 -3.45
N GLU A 222 -2.53 20.00 -4.38
CA GLU A 222 -1.21 19.56 -4.86
C GLU A 222 -0.15 19.68 -3.75
N SER A 223 -0.19 20.75 -2.94
CA SER A 223 0.68 20.89 -1.77
C SER A 223 0.49 19.74 -0.77
N CYS A 224 -0.76 19.37 -0.46
CA CYS A 224 -1.05 18.23 0.40
C CYS A 224 -0.60 16.90 -0.22
N ARG A 225 -0.73 16.72 -1.55
CA ARG A 225 -0.19 15.55 -2.26
C ARG A 225 1.31 15.43 -2.05
N GLN A 226 2.02 16.55 -2.22
CA GLN A 226 3.47 16.60 -2.03
C GLN A 226 3.86 16.32 -0.57
N GLN A 227 3.09 16.83 0.41
CA GLN A 227 3.32 16.52 1.83
C GLN A 227 3.19 15.02 2.11
N VAL A 228 2.20 14.33 1.55
CA VAL A 228 2.05 12.86 1.67
C VAL A 228 3.26 12.14 1.08
N GLU A 229 3.70 12.56 -0.10
CA GLU A 229 4.86 11.99 -0.78
C GLU A 229 6.15 12.17 0.03
N ASP A 230 6.41 13.38 0.49
CA ASP A 230 7.60 13.73 1.27
C ASP A 230 7.61 13.00 2.61
N ALA A 231 6.47 12.95 3.30
CA ALA A 231 6.31 12.21 4.56
C ALA A 231 6.63 10.73 4.37
N LEU A 232 6.00 10.06 3.41
CA LEU A 232 6.25 8.63 3.14
C LEU A 232 7.70 8.34 2.73
N ASN A 233 8.31 9.23 1.95
CA ASN A 233 9.72 9.11 1.57
C ASN A 233 10.66 9.31 2.78
N GLN A 234 10.36 10.26 3.64
CA GLN A 234 11.09 10.49 4.89
C GLN A 234 10.98 9.28 5.83
N LEU A 235 9.76 8.79 6.07
CA LEU A 235 9.51 7.60 6.91
C LEU A 235 10.20 6.36 6.36
N THR A 236 10.30 6.22 5.04
CA THR A 236 11.02 5.10 4.41
C THR A 236 12.51 5.15 4.74
N ARG A 237 13.14 6.33 4.66
CA ARG A 237 14.55 6.53 5.04
C ARG A 237 14.75 6.24 6.53
N GLU A 238 13.87 6.76 7.38
CA GLU A 238 13.91 6.54 8.82
C GLU A 238 13.81 5.06 9.17
N ALA A 239 12.83 4.35 8.61
CA ALA A 239 12.62 2.93 8.82
C ALA A 239 13.84 2.09 8.35
N ASP A 240 14.43 2.43 7.20
CA ASP A 240 15.63 1.74 6.70
C ASP A 240 16.84 1.94 7.64
N VAL A 241 17.03 3.14 8.18
CA VAL A 241 18.08 3.41 9.19
C VAL A 241 17.84 2.61 10.48
N MET A 242 16.58 2.54 10.95
CA MET A 242 16.24 1.78 12.17
C MET A 242 16.57 0.29 12.07
N VAL A 243 16.52 -0.29 10.89
CA VAL A 243 16.90 -1.69 10.68
C VAL A 243 18.38 -1.87 10.31
N GLY A 244 19.17 -0.79 10.32
CA GLY A 244 20.61 -0.81 10.00
C GLY A 244 20.88 -0.93 8.50
N ARG A 245 20.04 -0.33 7.67
CA ARG A 245 20.28 -0.14 6.23
C ARG A 245 20.63 1.32 5.98
N GLY A 246 21.50 1.58 5.01
CA GLY A 246 21.73 2.95 4.55
C GLY A 246 20.41 3.56 3.98
N PRO A 247 20.27 4.89 3.98
CA PRO A 247 19.07 5.53 3.45
C PRO A 247 18.87 5.15 1.98
N THR A 248 17.67 4.65 1.68
CA THR A 248 17.30 4.34 0.29
C THR A 248 17.08 5.66 -0.44
N VAL A 249 17.92 5.95 -1.43
CA VAL A 249 17.76 7.15 -2.28
C VAL A 249 16.42 7.06 -3.00
N SER A 250 15.60 8.12 -2.89
CA SER A 250 14.34 8.22 -3.62
C SER A 250 14.63 8.41 -5.12
N PRO A 251 14.01 7.64 -6.04
CA PRO A 251 14.09 7.96 -7.45
C PRO A 251 13.26 9.22 -7.69
N GLY A 252 13.88 10.35 -8.01
CA GLY A 252 13.13 11.52 -8.46
C GLY A 252 13.72 12.90 -8.19
N LYS A 253 14.81 13.02 -7.45
CA LYS A 253 15.61 14.27 -7.44
C LYS A 253 17.06 13.93 -7.72
N PRO A 254 17.69 14.51 -8.76
CA PRO A 254 19.15 14.47 -8.87
C PRO A 254 19.71 15.17 -7.64
N ASP A 255 20.64 14.50 -6.96
CA ASP A 255 21.41 15.09 -5.86
C ASP A 255 22.14 16.33 -6.38
N SER A 256 21.63 17.51 -6.04
CA SER A 256 22.39 18.76 -6.13
C SER A 256 23.25 18.90 -4.88
N LEU A 257 24.17 18.00 -4.66
CA LEU A 257 25.27 18.16 -3.69
C LEU A 257 26.26 17.02 -3.89
N THR A 258 27.29 17.29 -4.60
CA THR A 258 28.69 16.89 -4.49
C THR A 258 29.33 16.76 -5.86
N ASP A 259 29.74 17.88 -6.39
CA ASP A 259 30.97 17.88 -7.19
C ASP A 259 31.82 19.09 -6.74
N THR A 260 32.53 18.86 -5.66
CA THR A 260 33.73 19.64 -5.31
C THR A 260 34.76 18.63 -4.86
N ARG A 261 35.34 17.94 -5.83
CA ARG A 261 36.73 17.49 -5.71
C ARG A 261 37.56 18.33 -6.64
N GLU A 262 38.14 19.32 -6.02
CA GLU A 262 39.21 20.12 -6.54
C GLU A 262 40.34 19.27 -7.05
N VAL A 263 40.80 19.66 -8.25
CA VAL A 263 42.10 19.37 -8.80
C VAL A 263 43.13 20.13 -7.95
N GLY A 264 44.06 19.41 -7.36
CA GLY A 264 45.28 19.89 -6.76
C GLY A 264 46.34 18.81 -6.93
#